data_2eb360df9370bb0fef49b4373e794f95
#
_entry.id   2eb360df9370bb0fef49b4373e794f95
#
_cell.length_a   1.000
_cell.length_b   1.000
_cell.length_c   1.000
_cell.angle_alpha   90.00
_cell.angle_beta   90.00
_cell.angle_gamma   90.00
#
_symmetry.space_group_name_H-M   'P 1'
#
loop_
_entity.id
_entity.type
_entity.pdbx_description
1 polymer ?
#
loop_
_entity_poly.entity_id
_entity_poly.type
_entity_poly.pdbx_seq_one_letter_code
_entity_poly.pdbx_strand_id
1 'polypeptide(L)'
;MLGHDDLVSWFDRLGLPETARSLISHIRSSGPSRRVGGGSSNVCGRYPSKKKGVTIQFESHRVELAGIYEMEHDPSTLEYFDQPPPIKLNYASPAGRRMGVWHTPDFFVIRDHEAGWEEWKTEEELQRLKDRNPSRYLPNGQGAGIAPLERCTQRK
;
A
#
# COMPACT_ATOMS: atom_id res chain seq x y z
N MET A 1 5.11 15.12 -7.73
CA MET A 1 4.19 14.22 -8.47
C MET A 1 4.61 14.17 -9.94
N LEU A 2 4.53 12.99 -10.57
CA LEU A 2 4.76 12.81 -12.00
C LEU A 2 3.80 13.68 -12.83
N GLY A 3 4.33 14.35 -13.86
CA GLY A 3 3.53 15.00 -14.88
C GLY A 3 2.70 13.99 -15.67
N HIS A 4 1.76 14.47 -16.48
CA HIS A 4 0.93 13.58 -17.30
C HIS A 4 1.78 12.73 -18.26
N ASP A 5 2.69 13.38 -18.97
CA ASP A 5 3.53 12.73 -19.98
C ASP A 5 4.53 11.73 -19.35
N ASP A 6 5.06 12.07 -18.18
CA ASP A 6 5.94 11.17 -17.41
C ASP A 6 5.20 9.92 -16.95
N LEU A 7 3.95 10.08 -16.51
CA LEU A 7 3.10 8.97 -16.10
C LEU A 7 2.76 8.05 -17.27
N VAL A 8 2.39 8.62 -18.41
CA VAL A 8 2.11 7.84 -19.64
C VAL A 8 3.36 7.08 -20.07
N SER A 9 4.52 7.74 -20.11
CA SER A 9 5.80 7.12 -20.44
C SER A 9 6.15 5.99 -19.46
N TRP A 10 5.85 6.16 -18.16
CA TRP A 10 6.04 5.13 -17.15
C TRP A 10 5.09 3.93 -17.37
N PHE A 11 3.82 4.17 -17.70
CA PHE A 11 2.86 3.11 -18.04
C PHE A 11 3.32 2.29 -19.25
N ASP A 12 3.79 2.95 -20.30
CA ASP A 12 4.23 2.32 -21.55
C ASP A 12 5.50 1.49 -21.33
N ARG A 13 6.46 2.03 -20.58
CA ARG A 13 7.69 1.34 -20.24
C ARG A 13 7.45 0.05 -19.45
N LEU A 14 6.46 0.03 -18.58
CA LEU A 14 6.10 -1.16 -17.80
C LEU A 14 5.09 -2.07 -18.52
N GLY A 15 4.58 -1.69 -19.68
CA GLY A 15 3.59 -2.46 -20.42
C GLY A 15 2.28 -2.66 -19.65
N LEU A 16 1.85 -1.69 -18.85
CA LEU A 16 0.68 -1.83 -17.98
C LEU A 16 -0.61 -1.90 -18.81
N PRO A 17 -1.50 -2.87 -18.50
CA PRO A 17 -2.81 -2.97 -19.14
C PRO A 17 -3.69 -1.77 -18.74
N GLU A 18 -4.70 -1.46 -19.56
CA GLU A 18 -5.59 -0.30 -19.37
C GLU A 18 -6.30 -0.32 -18.01
N THR A 19 -6.67 -1.49 -17.52
CA THR A 19 -7.28 -1.65 -16.19
C THR A 19 -6.35 -1.16 -15.07
N ALA A 20 -5.04 -1.45 -15.18
CA ALA A 20 -4.06 -0.98 -14.20
C ALA A 20 -3.82 0.53 -14.32
N ARG A 21 -3.74 1.05 -15.55
CA ARG A 21 -3.59 2.51 -15.80
C ARG A 21 -4.77 3.29 -15.22
N SER A 22 -5.99 2.82 -15.47
CA SER A 22 -7.22 3.42 -14.93
C SER A 22 -7.26 3.39 -13.41
N LEU A 23 -6.86 2.26 -12.80
CA LEU A 23 -6.80 2.11 -11.35
C LEU A 23 -5.79 3.09 -10.72
N ILE A 24 -4.58 3.15 -11.26
CA ILE A 24 -3.52 4.07 -10.78
C ILE A 24 -3.97 5.51 -10.93
N SER A 25 -4.57 5.87 -12.07
CA SER A 25 -5.10 7.21 -12.32
C SER A 25 -6.22 7.57 -11.34
N HIS A 26 -7.09 6.62 -11.02
CA HIS A 26 -8.14 6.78 -10.02
C HIS A 26 -7.55 7.02 -8.63
N ILE A 27 -6.57 6.22 -8.19
CA ILE A 27 -5.92 6.42 -6.89
C ILE A 27 -5.22 7.78 -6.83
N ARG A 28 -4.52 8.19 -7.88
CA ARG A 28 -3.84 9.50 -7.95
C ARG A 28 -4.79 10.68 -7.86
N SER A 29 -6.00 10.55 -8.37
CA SER A 29 -7.04 11.61 -8.33
C SER A 29 -7.90 11.56 -7.06
N SER A 30 -7.84 10.45 -6.29
CA SER A 30 -8.58 10.30 -5.05
C SER A 30 -7.84 10.94 -3.88
N GLY A 31 -8.58 11.53 -2.97
CA GLY A 31 -8.06 11.87 -1.64
C GLY A 31 -8.00 10.62 -0.74
N PRO A 32 -7.40 10.74 0.46
CA PRO A 32 -7.43 9.67 1.45
C PRO A 32 -8.86 9.20 1.72
N SER A 33 -9.09 7.88 1.71
CA SER A 33 -10.42 7.29 1.89
C SER A 33 -11.02 7.52 3.28
N ARG A 34 -10.16 7.83 4.24
CA ARG A 34 -10.56 8.24 5.59
C ARG A 34 -9.64 9.32 6.15
N ARG A 35 -10.16 10.13 7.06
CA ARG A 35 -9.34 11.04 7.84
C ARG A 35 -8.78 10.31 9.06
N VAL A 36 -7.49 10.43 9.26
CA VAL A 36 -6.82 9.92 10.46
C VAL A 36 -7.20 10.83 11.65
N GLY A 37 -7.82 10.25 12.65
CA GLY A 37 -8.21 10.92 13.90
C GLY A 37 -7.47 10.33 15.08
N GLY A 38 -7.12 11.14 16.08
CA GLY A 38 -6.45 10.71 17.31
C GLY A 38 -7.35 9.77 18.14
N GLY A 39 -7.01 8.48 18.18
CA GLY A 39 -7.48 7.56 19.20
C GLY A 39 -6.59 7.63 20.42
N SER A 40 -7.09 7.22 21.60
CA SER A 40 -6.38 7.31 22.87
C SER A 40 -5.08 6.51 22.98
N SER A 41 -4.80 5.61 22.02
CA SER A 41 -3.66 4.67 22.08
C SER A 41 -2.59 4.88 21.00
N ASN A 42 -2.87 5.65 19.94
CA ASN A 42 -1.93 5.85 18.83
C ASN A 42 -1.59 7.32 18.63
N VAL A 43 -0.32 7.60 18.43
CA VAL A 43 0.14 8.94 18.04
C VAL A 43 -0.06 9.10 16.55
N CYS A 44 -1.14 9.78 16.18
CA CYS A 44 -1.42 10.16 14.80
C CYS A 44 -0.74 11.49 14.46
N GLY A 45 -0.45 11.70 13.20
CA GLY A 45 0.17 12.94 12.76
C GLY A 45 0.02 13.20 11.27
N ARG A 46 0.72 14.24 10.84
CA ARG A 46 0.76 14.69 9.45
C ARG A 46 2.20 15.00 9.05
N TYR A 47 2.58 14.48 7.89
CA TYR A 47 3.91 14.65 7.33
C TYR A 47 3.85 15.45 6.01
N PRO A 48 4.56 16.57 5.89
CA PRO A 48 4.60 17.34 4.64
C PRO A 48 5.54 16.67 3.64
N SER A 49 4.98 15.88 2.72
CA SER A 49 5.75 15.19 1.69
C SER A 49 6.22 16.17 0.61
N LYS A 50 7.53 16.21 0.35
CA LYS A 50 8.11 16.96 -0.78
C LYS A 50 7.86 16.26 -2.10
N LYS A 51 7.92 14.92 -2.13
CA LYS A 51 7.66 14.12 -3.34
C LYS A 51 6.24 14.31 -3.86
N LYS A 52 5.27 14.39 -2.96
CA LYS A 52 3.88 14.55 -3.34
C LYS A 52 3.41 16.01 -3.37
N GLY A 53 4.07 16.90 -2.67
CA GLY A 53 3.67 18.31 -2.54
C GLY A 53 2.42 18.52 -1.69
N VAL A 54 2.00 17.50 -0.91
CA VAL A 54 0.85 17.53 -0.01
C VAL A 54 1.19 16.89 1.32
N THR A 55 0.30 17.07 2.29
CA THR A 55 0.44 16.47 3.62
C THR A 55 -0.11 15.05 3.63
N ILE A 56 0.69 14.11 4.07
CA ILE A 56 0.39 12.69 4.27
C ILE A 56 -0.04 12.46 5.72
N GLN A 57 -1.10 11.72 5.94
CA GLN A 57 -1.58 11.36 7.26
C GLN A 57 -1.00 10.00 7.71
N PHE A 58 -0.81 9.81 9.00
CA PHE A 58 -0.41 8.53 9.59
C PHE A 58 -1.09 8.29 10.93
N GLU A 59 -1.39 7.04 11.23
CA GLU A 59 -2.03 6.57 12.48
C GLU A 59 -1.02 5.97 13.47
N SER A 60 0.19 5.66 13.00
CA SER A 60 1.25 5.07 13.81
C SER A 60 2.56 5.79 13.62
N HIS A 61 3.04 6.42 14.70
CA HIS A 61 4.36 7.06 14.73
C HIS A 61 5.51 6.04 14.56
N ARG A 62 5.34 4.81 15.04
CA ARG A 62 6.42 3.80 15.02
C ARG A 62 6.55 3.07 13.70
N VAL A 63 5.47 2.93 12.96
CA VAL A 63 5.41 2.06 11.77
C VAL A 63 5.15 2.88 10.53
N GLU A 64 3.98 3.54 10.44
CA GLU A 64 3.63 4.28 9.24
C GLU A 64 4.51 5.51 9.00
N LEU A 65 4.88 6.25 10.06
CA LEU A 65 5.81 7.37 9.91
C LEU A 65 7.20 6.92 9.46
N ALA A 66 7.68 5.77 9.95
CA ALA A 66 8.94 5.19 9.48
C ALA A 66 8.86 4.82 7.99
N GLY A 67 7.73 4.23 7.57
CA GLY A 67 7.46 3.94 6.16
C GLY A 67 7.41 5.20 5.30
N ILE A 68 6.79 6.27 5.79
CA ILE A 68 6.79 7.56 5.10
C ILE A 68 8.22 8.08 4.91
N TYR A 69 9.06 8.03 5.94
CA TYR A 69 10.46 8.44 5.82
C TYR A 69 11.22 7.59 4.81
N GLU A 70 11.03 6.28 4.81
CA GLU A 70 11.65 5.40 3.81
C GLU A 70 11.20 5.78 2.40
N MET A 71 9.90 5.89 2.14
CA MET A 71 9.36 6.27 0.83
C MET A 71 9.79 7.67 0.39
N GLU A 72 9.87 8.63 1.31
CA GLU A 72 10.29 10.01 0.99
C GLU A 72 11.76 10.09 0.57
N HIS A 73 12.63 9.24 1.14
CA HIS A 73 14.07 9.26 0.85
C HIS A 73 14.52 8.21 -0.16
N ASP A 74 13.71 7.20 -0.45
CA ASP A 74 14.01 6.19 -1.48
C ASP A 74 13.93 6.81 -2.89
N PRO A 75 15.05 6.91 -3.64
CA PRO A 75 15.05 7.51 -4.98
C PRO A 75 14.18 6.72 -5.98
N SER A 76 13.95 5.42 -5.76
CA SER A 76 13.08 4.61 -6.60
C SER A 76 11.59 4.90 -6.39
N THR A 77 11.20 5.49 -5.27
CA THR A 77 9.83 5.87 -4.98
C THR A 77 9.50 7.20 -5.67
N LEU A 78 8.59 7.15 -6.64
CA LEU A 78 8.14 8.31 -7.42
C LEU A 78 6.98 9.04 -6.75
N GLU A 79 5.99 8.29 -6.25
CA GLU A 79 4.82 8.81 -5.54
C GLU A 79 4.32 7.80 -4.51
N TYR A 80 3.63 8.27 -3.46
CA TYR A 80 2.93 7.41 -2.51
C TYR A 80 1.68 8.10 -1.96
N PHE A 81 0.64 7.33 -1.64
CA PHE A 81 -0.71 7.79 -1.30
C PHE A 81 -1.16 7.10 -0.03
N ASP A 82 -1.44 7.88 1.03
CA ASP A 82 -1.98 7.40 2.29
C ASP A 82 -3.45 7.03 2.17
N GLN A 83 -3.85 5.99 2.86
CA GLN A 83 -5.23 5.54 2.94
C GLN A 83 -5.92 5.49 1.56
N PRO A 84 -5.37 4.74 0.57
CA PRO A 84 -5.94 4.68 -0.76
C PRO A 84 -7.36 4.10 -0.74
N PRO A 85 -8.11 4.19 -1.85
CA PRO A 85 -9.42 3.54 -1.94
C PRO A 85 -9.38 2.07 -1.51
N PRO A 86 -10.40 1.59 -0.76
CA PRO A 86 -10.41 0.23 -0.26
C PRO A 86 -10.45 -0.79 -1.40
N ILE A 87 -9.75 -1.90 -1.21
CA ILE A 87 -9.71 -3.03 -2.12
C ILE A 87 -10.50 -4.21 -1.56
N LYS A 88 -11.08 -5.02 -2.44
CA LYS A 88 -11.78 -6.24 -2.05
C LYS A 88 -10.81 -7.42 -2.11
N LEU A 89 -10.42 -7.92 -0.95
CA LEU A 89 -9.62 -9.12 -0.82
C LEU A 89 -10.51 -10.35 -0.87
N ASN A 90 -10.29 -11.24 -1.83
CA ASN A 90 -11.00 -12.50 -1.95
C ASN A 90 -10.09 -13.64 -1.50
N TYR A 91 -10.58 -14.50 -0.62
CA TYR A 91 -9.83 -15.64 -0.11
C TYR A 91 -10.74 -16.85 0.13
N ALA A 92 -10.15 -18.03 0.20
CA ALA A 92 -10.86 -19.24 0.63
C ALA A 92 -10.75 -19.42 2.14
N SER A 93 -11.89 -19.66 2.80
CA SER A 93 -11.88 -20.07 4.21
C SER A 93 -11.27 -21.48 4.35
N PRO A 94 -10.86 -21.93 5.55
CA PRO A 94 -10.41 -23.31 5.78
C PRO A 94 -11.39 -24.37 5.32
N ALA A 95 -12.69 -24.06 5.29
CA ALA A 95 -13.75 -24.94 4.77
C ALA A 95 -13.99 -24.81 3.26
N GLY A 96 -13.07 -24.16 2.51
CA GLY A 96 -13.16 -23.99 1.05
C GLY A 96 -14.18 -22.95 0.56
N ARG A 97 -14.88 -22.26 1.46
CA ARG A 97 -15.87 -21.23 1.08
C ARG A 97 -15.16 -19.96 0.62
N ARG A 98 -15.57 -19.40 -0.53
CA ARG A 98 -15.09 -18.08 -0.98
C ARG A 98 -15.62 -16.98 -0.03
N MET A 99 -14.68 -16.18 0.46
CA MET A 99 -14.93 -15.04 1.34
C MET A 99 -14.38 -13.78 0.68
N GLY A 100 -15.02 -12.64 0.93
CA GLY A 100 -14.53 -11.35 0.51
C GLY A 100 -14.57 -10.36 1.67
N VAL A 101 -13.50 -9.60 1.86
CA VAL A 101 -13.41 -8.53 2.85
C VAL A 101 -12.90 -7.25 2.19
N TRP A 102 -13.48 -6.12 2.56
CA TRP A 102 -12.94 -4.83 2.17
C TRP A 102 -11.79 -4.47 3.11
N HIS A 103 -10.70 -4.02 2.53
CA HIS A 103 -9.48 -3.63 3.23
C HIS A 103 -8.98 -2.31 2.68
N THR A 104 -8.62 -1.38 3.55
CA THR A 104 -7.92 -0.15 3.18
C THR A 104 -6.46 -0.33 3.57
N PRO A 105 -5.54 -0.49 2.61
CA PRO A 105 -4.10 -0.56 2.87
C PRO A 105 -3.58 0.76 3.44
N ASP A 106 -2.44 0.72 4.11
CA ASP A 106 -1.82 1.94 4.65
C ASP A 106 -1.40 2.88 3.53
N PHE A 107 -0.76 2.34 2.48
CA PHE A 107 -0.29 3.12 1.34
C PHE A 107 -0.52 2.43 -0.01
N PHE A 108 -0.60 3.25 -1.06
CA PHE A 108 -0.34 2.85 -2.43
C PHE A 108 0.92 3.56 -2.90
N VAL A 109 1.88 2.82 -3.43
CA VAL A 109 3.21 3.34 -3.78
C VAL A 109 3.49 3.12 -5.26
N ILE A 110 3.98 4.15 -5.94
CA ILE A 110 4.46 4.11 -7.32
C ILE A 110 5.99 4.24 -7.27
N ARG A 111 6.68 3.22 -7.77
CA ARG A 111 8.13 3.21 -7.93
C ARG A 111 8.52 3.27 -9.41
N ASP A 112 9.79 3.41 -9.67
CA ASP A 112 10.34 3.44 -11.04
C ASP A 112 10.01 2.17 -11.83
N HIS A 113 9.89 1.01 -11.19
CA HIS A 113 9.72 -0.31 -11.82
C HIS A 113 8.41 -1.04 -11.44
N GLU A 114 7.65 -0.55 -10.48
CA GLU A 114 6.40 -1.18 -10.04
C GLU A 114 5.46 -0.19 -9.36
N ALA A 115 4.19 -0.58 -9.19
CA ALA A 115 3.27 0.06 -8.26
C ALA A 115 2.46 -0.99 -7.49
N GLY A 116 2.10 -0.67 -6.24
CA GLY A 116 1.37 -1.61 -5.39
C GLY A 116 0.90 -1.01 -4.07
N TRP A 117 0.11 -1.81 -3.38
CA TRP A 117 -0.33 -1.48 -2.02
C TRP A 117 0.67 -1.97 -0.99
N GLU A 118 0.87 -1.19 0.05
CA GLU A 118 1.74 -1.52 1.17
C GLU A 118 0.96 -1.45 2.48
N GLU A 119 1.22 -2.43 3.33
CA GLU A 119 0.75 -2.51 4.71
C GLU A 119 1.99 -2.58 5.61
N TRP A 120 2.10 -1.65 6.54
CA TRP A 120 3.25 -1.54 7.41
C TRP A 120 2.94 -2.07 8.80
N LYS A 121 3.73 -3.02 9.27
CA LYS A 121 3.58 -3.67 10.58
C LYS A 121 4.93 -3.84 11.25
N THR A 122 4.92 -3.87 12.59
CA THR A 122 6.12 -4.25 13.35
C THR A 122 6.43 -5.73 13.13
N GLU A 123 7.70 -6.12 13.29
CA GLU A 123 8.12 -7.52 13.24
C GLU A 123 7.36 -8.38 14.26
N GLU A 124 7.09 -7.82 15.45
CA GLU A 124 6.31 -8.48 16.49
C GLU A 124 4.86 -8.74 16.06
N GLU A 125 4.24 -7.77 15.37
CA GLU A 125 2.89 -7.94 14.81
C GLU A 125 2.87 -8.99 13.69
N LEU A 126 3.87 -8.97 12.81
CA LEU A 126 4.02 -9.96 11.76
C LEU A 126 4.19 -11.36 12.34
N GLN A 127 5.01 -11.51 13.38
CA GLN A 127 5.19 -12.80 14.05
C GLN A 127 3.88 -13.28 14.69
N ARG A 128 3.15 -12.42 15.40
CA ARG A 128 1.83 -12.76 15.97
C ARG A 128 0.81 -13.17 14.90
N LEU A 129 0.82 -12.50 13.75
CA LEU A 129 -0.06 -12.84 12.63
C LEU A 129 0.30 -14.19 12.01
N LYS A 130 1.59 -14.47 11.87
CA LYS A 130 2.11 -15.77 11.41
C LYS A 130 1.71 -16.90 12.35
N ASP A 131 1.86 -16.70 13.66
CA ASP A 131 1.50 -17.71 14.66
C ASP A 131 -0.01 -18.01 14.67
N ARG A 132 -0.85 -16.97 14.45
CA ARG A 132 -2.31 -17.13 14.37
C ARG A 132 -2.80 -17.74 13.05
N ASN A 133 -2.13 -17.46 11.95
CA ASN A 133 -2.55 -17.85 10.60
C ASN A 133 -1.34 -18.27 9.74
N PRO A 134 -0.69 -19.38 10.05
CA PRO A 134 0.56 -19.80 9.36
C PRO A 134 0.40 -19.97 7.84
N SER A 135 -0.80 -20.35 7.39
CA SER A 135 -1.09 -20.54 5.96
C SER A 135 -1.24 -19.22 5.16
N ARG A 136 -1.39 -18.08 5.83
CA ARG A 136 -1.55 -16.76 5.19
C ARG A 136 -0.29 -15.93 5.21
N TYR A 137 0.56 -16.14 6.20
CA TYR A 137 1.79 -15.38 6.41
C TYR A 137 3.00 -16.28 6.15
N LEU A 138 3.25 -16.56 4.86
CA LEU A 138 4.39 -17.35 4.44
C LEU A 138 5.64 -16.45 4.31
N PRO A 139 6.81 -16.88 4.80
CA PRO A 139 8.06 -16.19 4.54
C PRO A 139 8.34 -16.21 3.02
N ASN A 140 8.85 -15.10 2.50
CA ASN A 140 9.38 -14.98 1.12
C ASN A 140 8.35 -15.05 -0.03
N GLY A 141 7.18 -14.43 0.10
CA GLY A 141 6.33 -14.17 -1.06
C GLY A 141 5.71 -15.38 -1.75
N GLN A 142 5.77 -16.56 -1.16
CA GLN A 142 5.11 -17.78 -1.65
C GLN A 142 3.66 -17.89 -1.13
N GLY A 143 2.97 -16.77 -1.03
CA GLY A 143 1.53 -16.75 -0.76
C GLY A 143 0.77 -17.06 -2.04
N ALA A 144 -0.19 -17.99 -1.97
CA ALA A 144 -1.05 -18.37 -3.07
C ALA A 144 -1.72 -17.16 -3.74
N GLY A 145 -1.39 -16.94 -5.01
CA GLY A 145 -2.25 -16.33 -6.01
C GLY A 145 -2.94 -15.01 -5.69
N ILE A 146 -2.19 -13.93 -5.67
CA ILE A 146 -2.73 -12.60 -5.93
C ILE A 146 -2.10 -12.14 -7.26
N ALA A 147 -2.95 -11.61 -8.16
CA ALA A 147 -2.54 -11.18 -9.50
C ALA A 147 -1.34 -10.19 -9.46
N PRO A 148 -0.55 -10.04 -10.52
CA PRO A 148 0.73 -9.30 -10.52
C PRO A 148 0.66 -7.84 -10.06
N LEU A 149 -0.53 -7.26 -9.90
CA LEU A 149 -0.79 -5.91 -9.38
C LEU A 149 -1.00 -5.85 -7.85
N GLU A 150 -0.97 -6.98 -7.18
CA GLU A 150 -1.30 -7.10 -5.76
C GLU A 150 -0.13 -7.70 -4.97
N ARG A 151 1.08 -7.23 -5.20
CA ARG A 151 2.16 -7.51 -4.24
C ARG A 151 1.97 -6.62 -3.03
N CYS A 152 1.37 -7.19 -1.99
CA CYS A 152 1.59 -6.71 -0.64
C CYS A 152 3.08 -6.94 -0.35
N THR A 153 3.92 -5.95 -0.59
CA THR A 153 5.33 -6.00 -0.24
C THR A 153 5.41 -5.89 1.29
N GLN A 154 5.46 -7.04 1.96
CA GLN A 154 5.92 -7.11 3.34
C GLN A 154 7.42 -6.80 3.31
N ARG A 155 7.79 -5.54 3.48
CA ARG A 155 9.19 -5.19 3.77
C ARG A 155 9.44 -5.38 5.26
N LYS A 156 10.57 -6.03 5.55
CA LYS A 156 11.11 -6.29 6.89
C LYS A 156 11.43 -5.00 7.64
#